data_d85b49c5dddcf63638b6349ccb913479
#
_entry.id   d85b49c5dddcf63638b6349ccb913479
#
_cell.length_a   1.000
_cell.length_b   1.000
_cell.length_c   1.000
_cell.angle_alpha   90.00
_cell.angle_beta   90.00
_cell.angle_gamma   90.00
#
_symmetry.space_group_name_H-M   'P 1'
#
loop_
_entity.id
_entity.type
_entity.pdbx_description
1 polymer ?
#
loop_
_entity_poly.entity_id
_entity_poly.type
_entity_poly.pdbx_seq_one_letter_code
_entity_poly.pdbx_strand_id
1 'polypeptide(L)'
;MELIERFLRPEEHPADFQSLAGILYSSEIWIVPTHNPEGLSVVHGWIDEQENWVQDVSYRKNKTDANQNGIFDYDPIGYGNDLDGVDLNRNYPLNWMFGDQYLETDEGCSSNPSYVSNYDYYRGEAPFSENEISIISKLMLDYDFILSIAYHSSRSGCVAERVIYPWNWPGAKLAPDYQVIQPLGQEIAELTPKEVGNGTYHFAASGSMRGNAHDWSYSQAGSIQYLIEVGTSNMQPDDVDLIENTIERNLPGAFHLMKRAAGINYPTGPDKYQIKGIVSDASNGMPIEGVEVEIAQMSGGVLAPRLTNKFGRYHRLLYYDSFDLKFSKHGYYDSYY
;
A
#
# COMPACT_ATOMS: atom_id res chain seq x y z
N MET A 1 -13.81 -5.95 -6.63
CA MET A 1 -15.20 -5.73 -7.12
C MET A 1 -16.16 -5.74 -5.96
N GLU A 2 -16.14 -6.73 -5.07
CA GLU A 2 -17.04 -6.85 -3.89
C GLU A 2 -17.15 -5.55 -3.07
N LEU A 3 -16.03 -4.91 -2.77
CA LEU A 3 -16.04 -3.65 -2.02
C LEU A 3 -16.84 -2.55 -2.75
N ILE A 4 -16.72 -2.48 -4.07
CA ILE A 4 -17.49 -1.54 -4.91
C ILE A 4 -18.98 -1.88 -4.84
N GLU A 5 -19.36 -3.14 -4.94
CA GLU A 5 -20.75 -3.57 -4.84
C GLU A 5 -21.39 -3.22 -3.50
N ARG A 6 -20.67 -3.45 -2.40
CA ARG A 6 -21.16 -3.08 -1.06
C ARG A 6 -21.40 -1.59 -0.91
N PHE A 7 -20.58 -0.75 -1.52
CA PHE A 7 -20.81 0.69 -1.53
C PHE A 7 -21.95 1.13 -2.46
N LEU A 8 -22.15 0.44 -3.58
CA LEU A 8 -23.22 0.75 -4.54
C LEU A 8 -24.59 0.21 -4.11
N ARG A 9 -24.60 -0.88 -3.33
CA ARG A 9 -25.82 -1.58 -2.88
C ARG A 9 -25.80 -1.85 -1.38
N PRO A 10 -25.64 -0.82 -0.55
CA PRO A 10 -25.50 -1.01 0.88
C PRO A 10 -26.75 -1.65 1.53
N GLU A 11 -27.92 -1.54 0.90
CA GLU A 11 -29.16 -2.16 1.35
C GLU A 11 -29.13 -3.70 1.27
N GLU A 12 -28.31 -4.27 0.42
CA GLU A 12 -28.10 -5.72 0.32
C GLU A 12 -27.19 -6.24 1.46
N HIS A 13 -26.53 -5.33 2.19
CA HIS A 13 -25.58 -5.64 3.27
C HIS A 13 -26.01 -4.95 4.60
N PRO A 14 -27.15 -5.32 5.17
CA PRO A 14 -27.73 -4.60 6.32
C PRO A 14 -26.85 -4.60 7.57
N ALA A 15 -25.98 -5.58 7.75
CA ALA A 15 -25.04 -5.64 8.86
C ALA A 15 -23.98 -4.52 8.80
N ASP A 16 -23.62 -4.10 7.60
CA ASP A 16 -22.58 -3.09 7.34
C ASP A 16 -23.15 -1.71 7.03
N PHE A 17 -24.46 -1.62 6.80
CA PHE A 17 -25.14 -0.43 6.25
C PHE A 17 -24.75 0.88 6.94
N GLN A 18 -24.76 0.92 8.26
CA GLN A 18 -24.46 2.15 9.00
C GLN A 18 -22.98 2.55 8.86
N SER A 19 -22.08 1.55 8.82
CA SER A 19 -20.65 1.77 8.60
C SER A 19 -20.39 2.27 7.19
N LEU A 20 -20.98 1.64 6.18
CA LEU A 20 -20.88 2.03 4.77
C LEU A 20 -21.38 3.44 4.54
N ALA A 21 -22.58 3.75 5.04
CA ALA A 21 -23.15 5.10 4.92
C ALA A 21 -22.27 6.17 5.60
N GLY A 22 -21.77 5.89 6.80
CA GLY A 22 -20.86 6.81 7.50
C GLY A 22 -19.55 7.06 6.76
N ILE A 23 -18.94 6.01 6.21
CA ILE A 23 -17.72 6.11 5.42
C ILE A 23 -17.95 6.94 4.16
N LEU A 24 -19.00 6.63 3.38
CA LEU A 24 -19.33 7.36 2.15
C LEU A 24 -19.65 8.84 2.39
N TYR A 25 -20.29 9.16 3.52
CA TYR A 25 -20.59 10.55 3.87
C TYR A 25 -19.32 11.35 4.23
N SER A 26 -18.31 10.68 4.77
CA SER A 26 -17.15 11.34 5.38
C SER A 26 -15.87 11.24 4.56
N SER A 27 -15.83 10.39 3.52
CA SER A 27 -14.60 10.06 2.81
C SER A 27 -14.83 9.90 1.32
N GLU A 28 -13.80 10.26 0.55
CA GLU A 28 -13.66 9.90 -0.84
C GLU A 28 -12.82 8.63 -0.94
N ILE A 29 -13.31 7.62 -1.69
CA ILE A 29 -12.69 6.31 -1.81
C ILE A 29 -12.29 6.08 -3.24
N TRP A 30 -11.01 5.78 -3.44
CA TRP A 30 -10.45 5.44 -4.75
C TRP A 30 -10.08 3.97 -4.76
N ILE A 31 -10.45 3.29 -5.83
CA ILE A 31 -10.16 1.86 -6.03
C ILE A 31 -9.43 1.70 -7.36
N VAL A 32 -8.22 1.15 -7.30
CA VAL A 32 -7.43 0.75 -8.46
C VAL A 32 -7.54 -0.78 -8.57
N PRO A 33 -8.37 -1.31 -9.47
CA PRO A 33 -8.65 -2.75 -9.52
C PRO A 33 -7.41 -3.57 -9.87
N THR A 34 -6.53 -3.03 -10.71
CA THR A 34 -5.32 -3.71 -11.17
C THR A 34 -4.18 -2.70 -11.27
N HIS A 35 -3.14 -2.92 -10.49
CA HIS A 35 -1.95 -2.06 -10.49
C HIS A 35 -0.89 -2.53 -11.49
N ASN A 36 -0.84 -3.83 -11.76
CA ASN A 36 0.08 -4.46 -12.71
C ASN A 36 -0.69 -5.20 -13.81
N PRO A 37 -1.26 -4.50 -14.81
CA PRO A 37 -2.05 -5.14 -15.87
C PRO A 37 -1.20 -6.04 -16.78
N GLU A 38 0.07 -5.70 -16.99
CA GLU A 38 0.97 -6.51 -17.80
C GLU A 38 1.32 -7.82 -17.09
N GLY A 39 1.71 -7.78 -15.82
CA GLY A 39 1.95 -8.99 -15.04
C GLY A 39 0.69 -9.85 -14.91
N LEU A 40 -0.48 -9.22 -14.75
CA LEU A 40 -1.75 -9.94 -14.74
C LEU A 40 -2.00 -10.69 -16.05
N SER A 41 -1.57 -10.16 -17.19
CA SER A 41 -1.68 -10.86 -18.48
C SER A 41 -0.85 -12.16 -18.51
N VAL A 42 0.30 -12.20 -17.85
CA VAL A 42 1.14 -13.40 -17.71
C VAL A 42 0.48 -14.41 -16.77
N VAL A 43 -0.09 -13.93 -15.68
CA VAL A 43 -0.85 -14.76 -14.72
C VAL A 43 -2.07 -15.42 -15.36
N HIS A 44 -2.80 -14.68 -16.21
CA HIS A 44 -3.96 -15.23 -16.93
C HIS A 44 -3.56 -16.12 -18.09
N GLY A 45 -2.37 -15.94 -18.64
CA GLY A 45 -1.84 -16.68 -19.77
C GLY A 45 -2.24 -16.14 -21.14
N TRP A 46 -1.50 -16.57 -22.14
CA TRP A 46 -1.73 -16.22 -23.55
C TRP A 46 -1.30 -17.36 -24.47
N ILE A 47 -1.65 -17.27 -25.75
CA ILE A 47 -1.15 -18.16 -26.79
C ILE A 47 0.07 -17.49 -27.43
N ASP A 48 1.22 -18.17 -27.42
CA ASP A 48 2.45 -17.69 -28.03
C ASP A 48 2.44 -17.83 -29.57
N GLU A 49 3.49 -17.38 -30.24
CA GLU A 49 3.64 -17.46 -31.70
C GLU A 49 3.74 -18.89 -32.21
N GLN A 50 4.03 -19.86 -31.35
CA GLN A 50 4.11 -21.28 -31.65
C GLN A 50 2.80 -22.04 -31.35
N GLU A 51 1.71 -21.28 -31.07
CA GLU A 51 0.39 -21.80 -30.70
C GLU A 51 0.36 -22.57 -29.35
N ASN A 52 1.34 -22.36 -28.47
CA ASN A 52 1.31 -22.93 -27.13
C ASN A 52 0.61 -22.00 -26.14
N TRP A 53 -0.08 -22.60 -25.18
CA TRP A 53 -0.59 -21.87 -24.03
C TRP A 53 0.55 -21.60 -23.03
N VAL A 54 0.82 -20.33 -22.75
CA VAL A 54 1.83 -19.88 -21.80
C VAL A 54 1.16 -19.21 -20.61
N GLN A 55 1.48 -19.64 -19.39
CA GLN A 55 0.90 -19.11 -18.17
C GLN A 55 1.87 -19.28 -17.02
N ASP A 56 2.03 -18.25 -16.19
CA ASP A 56 2.68 -18.33 -14.88
C ASP A 56 1.87 -17.62 -13.80
N VAL A 57 1.14 -18.40 -13.02
CA VAL A 57 0.33 -17.89 -11.89
C VAL A 57 1.18 -17.26 -10.78
N SER A 58 2.48 -17.48 -10.80
CA SER A 58 3.44 -16.93 -9.84
C SER A 58 4.14 -15.66 -10.31
N TYR A 59 3.89 -15.20 -11.54
CA TYR A 59 4.56 -14.05 -12.12
C TYR A 59 4.22 -12.76 -11.36
N ARG A 60 5.24 -11.96 -11.02
CA ARG A 60 5.07 -10.76 -10.18
C ARG A 60 5.51 -9.45 -10.83
N LYS A 61 6.36 -9.52 -11.85
CA LYS A 61 6.91 -8.34 -12.53
C LYS A 61 5.93 -7.80 -13.59
N ASN A 62 6.21 -6.65 -14.18
CA ASN A 62 5.59 -6.22 -15.44
C ASN A 62 6.30 -6.87 -16.64
N LYS A 63 6.04 -6.39 -17.86
CA LYS A 63 6.61 -6.96 -19.10
C LYS A 63 7.67 -6.05 -19.75
N THR A 64 8.33 -5.22 -18.97
CA THR A 64 9.40 -4.36 -19.50
C THR A 64 10.52 -5.21 -20.08
N ASP A 65 10.87 -4.95 -21.34
CA ASP A 65 12.04 -5.54 -22.02
C ASP A 65 13.32 -4.97 -21.37
N ALA A 66 13.80 -5.65 -20.34
CA ALA A 66 14.89 -5.18 -19.51
C ALA A 66 16.26 -5.34 -20.19
N ASN A 67 16.40 -6.28 -21.13
CA ASN A 67 17.63 -6.51 -21.89
C ASN A 67 17.64 -5.79 -23.26
N GLN A 68 16.55 -5.11 -23.63
CA GLN A 68 16.38 -4.29 -24.83
C GLN A 68 16.60 -5.06 -26.14
N ASN A 69 16.22 -6.34 -26.17
CA ASN A 69 16.34 -7.18 -27.38
C ASN A 69 15.08 -7.15 -28.27
N GLY A 70 14.00 -6.50 -27.82
CA GLY A 70 12.75 -6.36 -28.53
C GLY A 70 11.80 -7.56 -28.39
N ILE A 71 12.10 -8.47 -27.47
CA ILE A 71 11.33 -9.68 -27.19
C ILE A 71 11.06 -9.71 -25.69
N PHE A 72 9.89 -10.12 -25.26
CA PHE A 72 9.62 -10.43 -23.87
C PHE A 72 10.16 -11.82 -23.55
N ASP A 73 11.32 -11.87 -22.91
CA ASP A 73 12.02 -13.10 -22.54
C ASP A 73 11.39 -13.69 -21.28
N TYR A 74 10.60 -14.72 -21.45
CA TYR A 74 9.88 -15.40 -20.40
C TYR A 74 10.18 -16.92 -20.43
N ASP A 75 10.59 -17.48 -19.29
CA ASP A 75 10.78 -18.92 -19.15
C ASP A 75 9.72 -19.51 -18.18
N PRO A 76 8.69 -20.21 -18.69
CA PRO A 76 7.64 -20.78 -17.86
C PRO A 76 8.11 -21.96 -17.00
N ILE A 77 9.31 -22.51 -17.22
CA ILE A 77 9.79 -23.74 -16.59
C ILE A 77 10.65 -23.44 -15.35
N GLY A 78 11.24 -22.28 -15.29
CA GLY A 78 12.15 -21.90 -14.21
C GLY A 78 11.69 -20.68 -13.46
N TYR A 79 11.30 -20.82 -12.23
CA TYR A 79 11.20 -19.65 -11.38
C TYR A 79 12.50 -18.85 -11.48
N GLY A 80 12.45 -17.72 -12.18
CA GLY A 80 13.47 -16.76 -12.17
C GLY A 80 14.53 -16.77 -13.22
N ASN A 81 14.27 -17.38 -14.28
CA ASN A 81 15.07 -17.21 -15.48
C ASN A 81 14.53 -16.10 -16.39
N ASP A 82 13.48 -15.40 -15.95
CA ASP A 82 12.91 -14.29 -16.68
C ASP A 82 13.84 -13.10 -16.60
N LEU A 83 14.59 -12.86 -17.66
CA LEU A 83 15.50 -11.71 -17.75
C LEU A 83 14.74 -10.39 -17.81
N ASP A 84 13.49 -10.43 -18.26
CA ASP A 84 12.63 -9.26 -18.43
C ASP A 84 11.71 -9.00 -17.26
N GLY A 85 11.12 -7.80 -17.30
CA GLY A 85 10.19 -7.29 -16.30
C GLY A 85 10.85 -6.68 -15.08
N VAL A 86 10.13 -5.74 -14.49
CA VAL A 86 10.51 -5.02 -13.26
C VAL A 86 9.53 -5.37 -12.16
N ASP A 87 10.04 -5.63 -10.96
CA ASP A 87 9.19 -5.70 -9.76
C ASP A 87 8.70 -4.29 -9.39
N LEU A 88 7.44 -4.02 -9.66
CA LEU A 88 6.84 -2.72 -9.42
C LEU A 88 6.97 -2.28 -7.95
N ASN A 89 6.95 -3.22 -7.00
CA ASN A 89 7.16 -2.93 -5.58
C ASN A 89 8.65 -2.82 -5.19
N ARG A 90 9.52 -2.57 -6.15
CA ARG A 90 10.94 -2.22 -5.98
C ARG A 90 11.32 -0.96 -6.75
N ASN A 91 10.40 -0.37 -7.51
CA ASN A 91 10.68 0.73 -8.43
C ASN A 91 10.42 2.12 -7.84
N TYR A 92 10.00 2.22 -6.57
CA TYR A 92 9.80 3.50 -5.90
C TYR A 92 11.12 4.13 -5.44
N PRO A 93 11.28 5.47 -5.47
CA PRO A 93 12.57 6.15 -5.23
C PRO A 93 13.16 5.95 -3.84
N LEU A 94 12.31 5.85 -2.81
CA LEU A 94 12.79 5.75 -1.43
C LEU A 94 13.60 4.47 -1.24
N ASN A 95 14.88 4.63 -0.91
CA ASN A 95 15.81 3.51 -0.75
C ASN A 95 16.01 2.62 -2.00
N TRP A 96 15.61 3.09 -3.17
CA TRP A 96 15.72 2.34 -4.42
C TRP A 96 17.16 1.84 -4.67
N MET A 97 18.15 2.65 -4.33
CA MET A 97 19.58 2.30 -4.53
C MET A 97 20.01 1.04 -3.78
N PHE A 98 19.28 0.64 -2.75
CA PHE A 98 19.54 -0.59 -1.99
C PHE A 98 18.71 -1.78 -2.50
N GLY A 99 17.85 -1.58 -3.49
CA GLY A 99 17.06 -2.64 -4.13
C GLY A 99 17.93 -3.54 -5.01
N ASP A 100 17.37 -4.67 -5.37
CA ASP A 100 18.07 -5.70 -6.12
C ASP A 100 18.34 -5.23 -7.56
N GLN A 101 19.60 -5.16 -7.94
CA GLN A 101 20.02 -4.86 -9.32
C GLN A 101 19.77 -6.05 -10.24
N TYR A 102 19.96 -7.21 -9.74
CA TYR A 102 19.51 -8.55 -10.13
C TYR A 102 19.99 -9.55 -9.07
N LEU A 103 19.36 -10.69 -8.99
CA LEU A 103 19.95 -11.96 -8.62
C LEU A 103 20.23 -12.26 -7.15
N GLU A 104 19.85 -11.47 -6.19
CA GLU A 104 19.97 -11.91 -4.81
C GLU A 104 18.71 -12.65 -4.38
N THR A 105 18.90 -13.89 -3.96
CA THR A 105 17.84 -14.66 -3.30
C THR A 105 17.42 -13.96 -2.02
N ASP A 106 16.12 -13.82 -1.80
CA ASP A 106 15.62 -13.39 -0.50
C ASP A 106 15.94 -14.48 0.53
N GLU A 107 17.01 -14.30 1.28
CA GLU A 107 17.44 -15.23 2.32
C GLU A 107 16.38 -15.43 3.40
N GLY A 108 15.44 -14.50 3.54
CA GLY A 108 14.33 -14.60 4.49
C GLY A 108 13.36 -15.76 4.22
N CYS A 109 13.33 -16.26 2.99
CA CYS A 109 12.48 -17.39 2.56
C CYS A 109 13.25 -18.61 2.09
N SER A 110 14.47 -18.77 2.51
CA SER A 110 15.41 -19.82 2.08
C SER A 110 14.97 -21.27 2.35
N SER A 111 13.88 -21.49 3.07
CA SER A 111 13.37 -22.84 3.33
C SER A 111 12.80 -23.55 2.08
N ASN A 112 12.60 -22.82 0.98
CA ASN A 112 12.17 -23.41 -0.29
C ASN A 112 12.77 -22.65 -1.50
N PRO A 113 14.00 -22.99 -1.91
CA PRO A 113 14.69 -22.33 -3.01
C PRO A 113 13.98 -22.42 -4.37
N SER A 114 12.96 -23.29 -4.49
CA SER A 114 12.17 -23.41 -5.72
C SER A 114 11.25 -22.20 -6.00
N TYR A 115 11.03 -21.34 -5.03
CA TYR A 115 10.12 -20.19 -5.15
C TYR A 115 10.82 -18.85 -5.27
N VAL A 116 12.13 -18.80 -5.12
CA VAL A 116 12.88 -17.55 -5.15
C VAL A 116 13.72 -17.49 -6.39
N SER A 117 13.33 -16.63 -7.28
CA SER A 117 14.06 -16.32 -8.49
C SER A 117 14.95 -15.10 -8.27
N ASN A 118 16.13 -15.19 -8.79
CA ASN A 118 17.10 -14.14 -8.74
C ASN A 118 16.66 -12.88 -9.53
N TYR A 119 15.75 -13.02 -10.49
CA TYR A 119 15.27 -11.93 -11.33
C TYR A 119 13.92 -11.34 -10.85
N ASP A 120 13.28 -11.97 -9.89
CA ASP A 120 11.93 -11.60 -9.46
C ASP A 120 11.85 -10.24 -8.78
N TYR A 121 12.95 -9.75 -8.24
CA TYR A 121 13.03 -8.51 -7.48
C TYR A 121 13.77 -7.39 -8.20
N TYR A 122 13.96 -7.53 -9.51
CA TYR A 122 14.64 -6.49 -10.27
C TYR A 122 13.94 -5.15 -10.15
N ARG A 123 14.66 -4.13 -9.72
CA ARG A 123 14.14 -2.81 -9.36
C ARG A 123 13.95 -1.84 -10.52
N GLY A 124 14.31 -2.26 -11.77
CA GLY A 124 14.36 -1.39 -12.93
C GLY A 124 15.67 -0.59 -13.04
N GLU A 125 15.85 0.09 -14.16
CA GLU A 125 17.05 0.87 -14.46
C GLU A 125 17.15 2.18 -13.66
N ALA A 126 16.02 2.74 -13.31
CA ALA A 126 15.88 3.96 -12.53
C ALA A 126 14.64 3.92 -11.63
N PRO A 127 14.61 4.69 -10.53
CA PRO A 127 13.38 4.88 -9.79
C PRO A 127 12.32 5.52 -10.69
N PHE A 128 11.08 5.06 -10.58
CA PHE A 128 9.96 5.50 -11.43
C PHE A 128 10.17 5.24 -12.94
N SER A 129 11.02 4.26 -13.31
CA SER A 129 11.15 3.85 -14.71
C SER A 129 9.84 3.28 -15.28
N GLU A 130 9.02 2.68 -14.43
CA GLU A 130 7.79 2.01 -14.84
C GLU A 130 6.60 2.96 -14.85
N ASN A 131 5.82 2.91 -15.94
CA ASN A 131 4.65 3.78 -16.14
C ASN A 131 3.59 3.57 -15.05
N GLU A 132 3.34 2.34 -14.64
CA GLU A 132 2.39 1.98 -13.59
C GLU A 132 2.73 2.69 -12.28
N ILE A 133 4.02 2.71 -11.94
CA ILE A 133 4.49 3.35 -10.72
C ILE A 133 4.41 4.87 -10.83
N SER A 134 4.79 5.43 -11.97
CA SER A 134 4.70 6.88 -12.21
C SER A 134 3.26 7.38 -12.12
N ILE A 135 2.29 6.64 -12.67
CA ILE A 135 0.87 6.99 -12.65
C ILE A 135 0.31 6.94 -11.22
N ILE A 136 0.56 5.85 -10.49
CA ILE A 136 0.05 5.71 -9.12
C ILE A 136 0.71 6.72 -8.19
N SER A 137 2.01 6.93 -8.32
CA SER A 137 2.73 7.91 -7.51
C SER A 137 2.20 9.34 -7.74
N LYS A 138 1.94 9.69 -8.99
CA LYS A 138 1.32 10.97 -9.32
C LYS A 138 -0.08 11.09 -8.71
N LEU A 139 -0.90 10.05 -8.83
CA LEU A 139 -2.22 10.01 -8.21
C LEU A 139 -2.13 10.26 -6.69
N MET A 140 -1.22 9.57 -6.01
CA MET A 140 -1.04 9.72 -4.57
C MET A 140 -0.58 11.12 -4.15
N LEU A 141 0.25 11.77 -4.96
CA LEU A 141 0.71 13.13 -4.71
C LEU A 141 -0.35 14.20 -5.03
N ASP A 142 -1.23 13.94 -6.01
CA ASP A 142 -2.25 14.90 -6.44
C ASP A 142 -3.47 14.94 -5.49
N TYR A 143 -3.74 13.86 -4.74
CA TYR A 143 -4.99 13.69 -3.98
C TYR A 143 -4.83 13.58 -2.45
N ASP A 144 -3.62 13.65 -1.91
CA ASP A 144 -3.36 13.67 -0.45
C ASP A 144 -4.08 12.55 0.32
N PHE A 145 -3.99 11.30 -0.14
CA PHE A 145 -4.60 10.17 0.55
C PHE A 145 -4.05 10.01 1.97
N ILE A 146 -4.94 9.82 2.94
CA ILE A 146 -4.55 9.64 4.35
C ILE A 146 -4.09 8.21 4.62
N LEU A 147 -4.86 7.23 4.11
CA LEU A 147 -4.64 5.80 4.29
C LEU A 147 -4.83 5.08 2.97
N SER A 148 -4.11 3.99 2.79
CA SER A 148 -4.29 3.12 1.63
C SER A 148 -3.98 1.65 1.97
N ILE A 149 -4.51 0.74 1.17
CA ILE A 149 -4.17 -0.69 1.18
C ILE A 149 -3.66 -1.07 -0.20
N ALA A 150 -2.56 -1.83 -0.23
CA ALA A 150 -2.10 -2.56 -1.40
C ALA A 150 -2.25 -4.06 -1.11
N TYR A 151 -3.15 -4.72 -1.82
CA TYR A 151 -3.30 -6.17 -1.72
C TYR A 151 -2.27 -6.86 -2.60
N HIS A 152 -1.54 -7.78 -2.00
CA HIS A 152 -0.55 -8.65 -2.60
C HIS A 152 -0.88 -10.11 -2.31
N SER A 153 -0.18 -11.04 -2.96
CA SER A 153 -0.13 -12.45 -2.58
C SER A 153 1.31 -12.90 -2.46
N SER A 154 1.61 -13.72 -1.46
CA SER A 154 2.96 -14.19 -1.20
C SER A 154 3.28 -15.41 -2.04
N ARG A 155 4.16 -15.26 -3.01
CA ARG A 155 4.63 -16.34 -3.87
C ARG A 155 5.27 -17.50 -3.10
N SER A 156 6.06 -17.19 -2.08
CA SER A 156 6.79 -18.19 -1.31
C SER A 156 6.00 -18.82 -0.16
N GLY A 157 4.87 -18.22 0.20
CA GLY A 157 4.15 -18.54 1.43
C GLY A 157 4.84 -18.05 2.71
N CYS A 158 6.08 -17.56 2.63
CA CYS A 158 6.85 -17.13 3.81
C CYS A 158 6.31 -15.86 4.46
N VAL A 159 5.70 -15.00 3.68
CA VAL A 159 5.08 -13.75 4.15
C VAL A 159 3.57 -13.75 3.96
N ALA A 160 3.00 -14.92 3.67
CA ALA A 160 1.56 -15.10 3.51
C ALA A 160 0.78 -14.70 4.76
N GLU A 161 -0.46 -14.30 4.57
CA GLU A 161 -1.40 -13.94 5.63
C GLU A 161 -0.81 -12.90 6.60
N ARG A 162 -0.34 -11.80 6.02
CA ARG A 162 0.38 -10.77 6.77
C ARG A 162 -0.05 -9.37 6.39
N VAL A 163 -0.16 -8.50 7.40
CA VAL A 163 -0.28 -7.06 7.24
C VAL A 163 1.08 -6.44 7.49
N ILE A 164 1.62 -5.76 6.49
CA ILE A 164 2.93 -5.09 6.55
C ILE A 164 2.69 -3.58 6.53
N TYR A 165 3.35 -2.88 7.45
CA TYR A 165 3.20 -1.43 7.61
C TYR A 165 4.56 -0.70 7.53
N PRO A 166 4.62 0.60 7.19
CA PRO A 166 5.83 1.42 7.25
C PRO A 166 6.30 1.53 8.69
N TRP A 167 7.52 1.59 8.92
CA TRP A 167 8.71 0.78 8.79
C TRP A 167 9.39 0.62 10.17
N ASN A 168 10.16 -0.41 10.36
CA ASN A 168 11.19 -0.53 11.40
C ASN A 168 12.47 -1.01 10.72
N TRP A 169 13.24 -0.06 10.18
CA TRP A 169 14.46 -0.38 9.46
C TRP A 169 15.57 -0.83 10.39
N PRO A 170 16.64 -1.48 9.88
CA PRO A 170 17.77 -1.92 10.67
C PRO A 170 18.32 -0.83 11.58
N GLY A 171 18.62 -1.19 12.82
CA GLY A 171 19.05 -0.25 13.86
C GLY A 171 17.89 0.42 14.63
N ALA A 172 16.73 -0.23 14.66
CA ALA A 172 15.51 0.23 15.35
C ALA A 172 15.04 1.63 14.90
N LYS A 173 15.14 1.89 13.61
CA LYS A 173 14.65 3.13 12.99
C LYS A 173 13.16 3.02 12.70
N LEU A 174 12.35 3.35 13.66
CA LEU A 174 10.90 3.37 13.54
C LEU A 174 10.42 4.52 12.65
N ALA A 175 9.27 4.30 11.98
CA ALA A 175 8.55 5.39 11.32
C ALA A 175 8.15 6.47 12.34
N PRO A 176 8.24 7.77 12.01
CA PRO A 176 7.88 8.84 12.94
C PRO A 176 6.46 8.74 13.50
N ASP A 177 5.49 8.32 12.68
CA ASP A 177 4.09 8.13 13.07
C ASP A 177 3.81 6.70 13.62
N TYR A 178 4.83 5.99 14.09
CA TYR A 178 4.75 4.59 14.53
C TYR A 178 3.61 4.32 15.52
N GLN A 179 3.35 5.26 16.42
CA GLN A 179 2.26 5.17 17.41
C GLN A 179 0.86 5.12 16.80
N VAL A 180 0.70 5.60 15.56
CA VAL A 180 -0.54 5.48 14.78
C VAL A 180 -0.48 4.25 13.89
N ILE A 181 0.66 4.05 13.23
CA ILE A 181 0.83 3.06 12.16
C ILE A 181 0.72 1.63 12.71
N GLN A 182 1.46 1.33 13.77
CA GLN A 182 1.58 -0.03 14.30
C GLN A 182 0.26 -0.56 14.90
N PRO A 183 -0.42 0.19 15.79
CA PRO A 183 -1.69 -0.29 16.34
C PRO A 183 -2.76 -0.54 15.26
N LEU A 184 -2.89 0.35 14.28
CA LEU A 184 -3.85 0.19 13.20
C LEU A 184 -3.52 -1.03 12.33
N GLY A 185 -2.24 -1.28 12.04
CA GLY A 185 -1.80 -2.49 11.32
C GLY A 185 -2.10 -3.78 12.10
N GLN A 186 -1.93 -3.74 13.42
CA GLN A 186 -2.29 -4.84 14.30
C GLN A 186 -3.81 -5.09 14.29
N GLU A 187 -4.62 -4.04 14.44
CA GLU A 187 -6.08 -4.15 14.43
C GLU A 187 -6.61 -4.70 13.10
N ILE A 188 -6.04 -4.28 11.96
CA ILE A 188 -6.38 -4.85 10.64
C ILE A 188 -6.06 -6.35 10.62
N ALA A 189 -4.88 -6.75 11.09
CA ALA A 189 -4.48 -8.16 11.12
C ALA A 189 -5.38 -9.01 12.03
N GLU A 190 -5.74 -8.50 13.21
CA GLU A 190 -6.63 -9.16 14.16
C GLU A 190 -8.06 -9.34 13.62
N LEU A 191 -8.50 -8.46 12.71
CA LEU A 191 -9.80 -8.54 12.05
C LEU A 191 -9.79 -9.44 10.81
N THR A 192 -8.64 -9.94 10.37
CA THR A 192 -8.52 -10.77 9.17
C THR A 192 -8.20 -12.22 9.56
N PRO A 193 -9.19 -13.14 9.58
CA PRO A 193 -8.96 -14.54 9.88
C PRO A 193 -8.05 -15.21 8.86
N LYS A 194 -7.27 -16.19 9.30
CA LYS A 194 -6.47 -17.04 8.42
C LYS A 194 -7.34 -17.94 7.56
N GLU A 195 -6.80 -18.34 6.41
CA GLU A 195 -7.43 -19.29 5.50
C GLU A 195 -7.57 -20.66 6.12
N VAL A 196 -6.53 -21.10 6.79
CA VAL A 196 -6.49 -22.45 7.40
C VAL A 196 -6.13 -22.34 8.88
N GLY A 197 -6.83 -23.13 9.68
CA GLY A 197 -6.60 -23.20 11.12
C GLY A 197 -7.29 -22.09 11.91
N ASN A 198 -6.87 -21.92 13.15
CA ASN A 198 -7.38 -20.90 14.04
C ASN A 198 -6.41 -19.73 14.14
N GLY A 199 -6.91 -18.52 14.16
CA GLY A 199 -6.14 -17.31 14.35
C GLY A 199 -6.37 -16.28 13.26
N THR A 200 -5.61 -15.21 13.29
CA THR A 200 -5.71 -14.07 12.39
C THR A 200 -4.37 -13.84 11.69
N TYR A 201 -4.37 -12.93 10.73
CA TYR A 201 -3.16 -12.55 10.02
C TYR A 201 -2.08 -12.07 10.99
N HIS A 202 -0.83 -12.25 10.60
CA HIS A 202 0.30 -11.64 11.30
C HIS A 202 0.44 -10.17 10.91
N PHE A 203 1.02 -9.36 11.78
CA PHE A 203 1.42 -8.00 11.44
C PHE A 203 2.92 -7.80 11.67
N ALA A 204 3.54 -7.00 10.82
CA ALA A 204 4.95 -6.68 10.90
C ALA A 204 5.26 -5.33 10.28
N ALA A 205 6.26 -4.64 10.80
CA ALA A 205 6.82 -3.48 10.15
C ALA A 205 7.64 -3.91 8.90
N SER A 206 7.61 -3.10 7.86
CA SER A 206 8.57 -3.22 6.76
C SER A 206 10.00 -3.10 7.30
N GLY A 207 10.78 -4.14 7.13
CA GLY A 207 12.20 -4.18 7.52
C GLY A 207 13.14 -3.96 6.33
N SER A 208 12.63 -3.97 5.11
CA SER A 208 13.46 -3.87 3.90
C SER A 208 13.55 -2.43 3.40
N MET A 209 14.75 -2.02 3.01
CA MET A 209 15.03 -0.72 2.40
C MET A 209 15.28 -0.92 0.90
N ARG A 210 14.20 -1.15 0.10
CA ARG A 210 14.35 -1.66 -1.27
C ARG A 210 13.46 -0.98 -2.30
N GLY A 211 13.07 0.26 -2.11
CA GLY A 211 12.16 0.95 -3.05
C GLY A 211 10.72 0.46 -2.98
N ASN A 212 10.24 0.16 -1.77
CA ASN A 212 8.88 -0.35 -1.54
C ASN A 212 7.82 0.75 -1.65
N ALA A 213 6.64 0.38 -2.17
CA ALA A 213 5.49 1.26 -2.31
C ALA A 213 5.02 1.85 -0.98
N HIS A 214 4.81 1.02 0.04
CA HIS A 214 4.26 1.44 1.33
C HIS A 214 5.19 2.39 2.09
N ASP A 215 6.51 2.19 2.02
CA ASP A 215 7.48 3.09 2.64
C ASP A 215 7.52 4.44 1.91
N TRP A 216 7.47 4.43 0.57
CA TRP A 216 7.43 5.64 -0.24
C TRP A 216 6.12 6.41 -0.06
N SER A 217 4.99 5.72 -0.11
CA SER A 217 3.66 6.33 0.06
C SER A 217 3.55 7.07 1.38
N TYR A 218 4.01 6.45 2.47
CA TYR A 218 4.03 7.09 3.76
C TYR A 218 5.02 8.25 3.81
N SER A 219 6.27 8.05 3.38
CA SER A 219 7.30 9.08 3.52
C SER A 219 7.08 10.28 2.61
N GLN A 220 6.71 10.06 1.36
CA GLN A 220 6.67 11.11 0.33
C GLN A 220 5.27 11.63 0.07
N ALA A 221 4.26 10.75 -0.03
CA ALA A 221 2.90 11.16 -0.32
C ALA A 221 2.03 11.40 0.94
N GLY A 222 2.51 11.00 2.13
CA GLY A 222 1.76 11.21 3.36
C GLY A 222 0.67 10.17 3.64
N SER A 223 0.49 9.21 2.74
CA SER A 223 -0.49 8.14 2.90
C SER A 223 0.13 6.96 3.63
N ILE A 224 -0.37 6.62 4.81
CA ILE A 224 0.03 5.38 5.49
C ILE A 224 -0.55 4.21 4.70
N GLN A 225 0.30 3.49 3.98
CA GLN A 225 -0.10 2.34 3.19
C GLN A 225 0.20 1.04 3.91
N TYR A 226 -0.83 0.20 4.04
CA TYR A 226 -0.69 -1.18 4.50
C TYR A 226 -0.62 -2.10 3.30
N LEU A 227 0.43 -2.92 3.24
CA LEU A 227 0.53 -4.01 2.28
C LEU A 227 -0.04 -5.26 2.94
N ILE A 228 -1.01 -5.90 2.30
CA ILE A 228 -1.66 -7.10 2.82
C ILE A 228 -1.35 -8.26 1.89
N GLU A 229 -0.59 -9.23 2.40
CA GLU A 229 -0.31 -10.50 1.72
C GLU A 229 -1.47 -11.45 1.96
N VAL A 230 -2.38 -11.54 0.99
CA VAL A 230 -3.61 -12.33 1.12
C VAL A 230 -3.36 -13.80 0.83
N GLY A 231 -4.09 -14.67 1.52
CA GLY A 231 -4.08 -16.10 1.31
C GLY A 231 -2.76 -16.78 1.66
N THR A 232 -2.66 -18.02 1.24
CA THR A 232 -1.48 -18.87 1.43
C THR A 232 -0.59 -18.91 0.19
N SER A 233 0.16 -19.98 -0.04
CA SER A 233 1.00 -20.15 -1.24
C SER A 233 0.20 -20.44 -2.53
N ASN A 234 -1.10 -20.68 -2.42
CA ASN A 234 -1.97 -20.80 -3.59
C ASN A 234 -2.41 -19.41 -4.05
N MET A 235 -1.61 -18.79 -4.90
CA MET A 235 -1.75 -17.38 -5.29
C MET A 235 -2.87 -17.11 -6.28
N GLN A 236 -3.23 -18.08 -7.10
CA GLN A 236 -4.25 -17.95 -8.15
C GLN A 236 -5.14 -19.21 -8.15
N PRO A 237 -5.97 -19.39 -7.11
CA PRO A 237 -6.83 -20.56 -7.04
C PRO A 237 -7.92 -20.50 -8.11
N ASP A 238 -8.21 -21.66 -8.76
CA ASP A 238 -9.36 -21.84 -9.62
C ASP A 238 -10.64 -22.21 -8.83
N ASP A 239 -10.65 -21.88 -7.57
CA ASP A 239 -11.72 -22.20 -6.62
C ASP A 239 -12.45 -20.91 -6.24
N VAL A 240 -13.65 -20.75 -6.79
CA VAL A 240 -14.49 -19.57 -6.57
C VAL A 240 -14.84 -19.41 -5.09
N ASP A 241 -15.16 -20.51 -4.40
CA ASP A 241 -15.52 -20.47 -2.98
C ASP A 241 -14.34 -19.99 -2.12
N LEU A 242 -13.12 -20.41 -2.47
CA LEU A 242 -11.91 -19.94 -1.80
C LEU A 242 -11.64 -18.45 -2.08
N ILE A 243 -11.84 -18.01 -3.30
CA ILE A 243 -11.69 -16.59 -3.69
C ILE A 243 -12.67 -15.73 -2.90
N GLU A 244 -13.95 -16.08 -2.93
CA GLU A 244 -15.00 -15.36 -2.20
C GLU A 244 -14.74 -15.35 -0.69
N ASN A 245 -14.36 -16.49 -0.12
CA ASN A 245 -14.00 -16.59 1.30
C ASN A 245 -12.79 -15.70 1.63
N THR A 246 -11.79 -15.62 0.77
CA THR A 246 -10.62 -14.74 0.98
C THR A 246 -11.02 -13.27 0.95
N ILE A 247 -11.93 -12.89 0.06
CA ILE A 247 -12.49 -11.53 0.01
C ILE A 247 -13.22 -11.23 1.31
N GLU A 248 -14.16 -12.07 1.72
CA GLU A 248 -14.96 -11.87 2.94
C GLU A 248 -14.08 -11.75 4.20
N ARG A 249 -13.01 -12.53 4.31
CA ARG A 249 -12.06 -12.46 5.43
C ARG A 249 -11.30 -11.12 5.49
N ASN A 250 -11.05 -10.49 4.34
CA ASN A 250 -10.28 -9.24 4.27
C ASN A 250 -11.13 -7.97 4.38
N LEU A 251 -12.45 -8.04 4.14
CA LEU A 251 -13.34 -6.88 4.19
C LEU A 251 -13.36 -6.18 5.55
N PRO A 252 -13.41 -6.87 6.71
CA PRO A 252 -13.43 -6.21 8.01
C PRO A 252 -12.21 -5.31 8.25
N GLY A 253 -11.02 -5.75 7.85
CA GLY A 253 -9.80 -4.95 7.93
C GLY A 253 -9.84 -3.71 7.03
N ALA A 254 -10.37 -3.84 5.82
CA ALA A 254 -10.56 -2.73 4.91
C ALA A 254 -11.55 -1.69 5.47
N PHE A 255 -12.71 -2.13 5.98
CA PHE A 255 -13.67 -1.22 6.62
C PHE A 255 -13.10 -0.54 7.86
N HIS A 256 -12.30 -1.26 8.64
CA HIS A 256 -11.64 -0.69 9.82
C HIS A 256 -10.70 0.45 9.44
N LEU A 257 -9.88 0.26 8.40
CA LEU A 257 -9.02 1.31 7.85
C LEU A 257 -9.83 2.53 7.38
N MET A 258 -10.91 2.30 6.64
CA MET A 258 -11.76 3.38 6.15
C MET A 258 -12.44 4.14 7.28
N LYS A 259 -12.91 3.44 8.33
CA LYS A 259 -13.44 4.06 9.55
C LYS A 259 -12.38 4.93 10.24
N ARG A 260 -11.14 4.46 10.30
CA ARG A 260 -10.03 5.24 10.87
C ARG A 260 -9.76 6.52 10.09
N ALA A 261 -9.75 6.46 8.75
CA ALA A 261 -9.60 7.63 7.89
C ALA A 261 -10.76 8.64 8.08
N ALA A 262 -11.98 8.14 8.16
CA ALA A 262 -13.18 8.95 8.36
C ALA A 262 -13.32 9.53 9.78
N GLY A 263 -12.62 8.96 10.77
CA GLY A 263 -12.78 9.29 12.18
C GLY A 263 -14.04 8.72 12.81
N ILE A 264 -14.46 7.53 12.33
CA ILE A 264 -15.68 6.84 12.79
C ILE A 264 -15.29 5.63 13.62
N ASN A 265 -15.86 5.51 14.80
CA ASN A 265 -15.62 4.36 15.70
C ASN A 265 -16.91 3.62 16.10
N TYR A 266 -17.99 3.78 15.36
CA TYR A 266 -19.29 3.13 15.62
C TYR A 266 -19.56 1.95 14.67
N PRO A 267 -20.20 0.88 15.10
CA PRO A 267 -20.54 0.52 16.50
C PRO A 267 -19.28 0.12 17.31
N THR A 268 -18.31 -0.41 16.64
CA THR A 268 -16.93 -0.70 17.10
C THR A 268 -15.98 -0.28 16.01
N GLY A 269 -14.82 0.19 16.35
CA GLY A 269 -13.84 0.64 15.35
C GLY A 269 -12.57 1.17 15.99
N PRO A 270 -11.64 1.62 15.15
CA PRO A 270 -10.39 2.19 15.60
C PRO A 270 -10.63 3.48 16.39
N ASP A 271 -9.60 3.95 17.06
CA ASP A 271 -9.63 5.28 17.64
C ASP A 271 -9.92 6.34 16.56
N LYS A 272 -10.39 7.52 16.99
CA LYS A 272 -10.76 8.63 16.11
C LYS A 272 -9.86 9.85 16.25
N TYR A 273 -8.73 9.71 16.93
CA TYR A 273 -7.82 10.81 17.17
C TYR A 273 -7.22 11.32 15.86
N GLN A 274 -7.58 12.55 15.52
CA GLN A 274 -7.13 13.19 14.30
C GLN A 274 -7.28 14.70 14.42
N ILE A 275 -6.48 15.44 13.65
CA ILE A 275 -6.65 16.86 13.45
C ILE A 275 -6.87 17.15 11.98
N LYS A 276 -7.86 17.96 11.67
CA LYS A 276 -8.14 18.44 10.32
C LYS A 276 -8.63 19.87 10.37
N GLY A 277 -8.33 20.63 9.35
CA GLY A 277 -8.74 22.03 9.29
C GLY A 277 -8.45 22.67 7.95
N ILE A 278 -8.62 23.97 7.91
CA ILE A 278 -8.30 24.83 6.78
C ILE A 278 -7.40 25.94 7.27
N VAL A 279 -6.28 26.15 6.60
CA VAL A 279 -5.42 27.31 6.81
C VAL A 279 -5.85 28.38 5.84
N SER A 280 -6.10 29.57 6.37
CA SER A 280 -6.54 30.73 5.56
C SER A 280 -5.75 31.98 5.92
N ASP A 281 -5.62 32.90 4.96
CA ASP A 281 -5.00 34.19 5.15
C ASP A 281 -5.88 35.08 6.05
N ALA A 282 -5.33 35.54 7.17
CA ALA A 282 -6.06 36.35 8.14
C ALA A 282 -6.53 37.70 7.60
N SER A 283 -5.92 38.20 6.52
CA SER A 283 -6.27 39.50 5.95
C SER A 283 -7.49 39.47 5.02
N ASN A 284 -7.74 38.31 4.37
CA ASN A 284 -8.77 38.20 3.33
C ASN A 284 -9.61 36.93 3.39
N GLY A 285 -9.28 35.99 4.30
CA GLY A 285 -9.99 34.73 4.50
C GLY A 285 -9.78 33.66 3.41
N MET A 286 -8.91 33.93 2.43
CA MET A 286 -8.65 32.98 1.35
C MET A 286 -7.84 31.78 1.85
N PRO A 287 -8.14 30.55 1.37
CA PRO A 287 -7.37 29.37 1.73
C PRO A 287 -5.92 29.49 1.22
N ILE A 288 -4.98 28.97 2.00
CA ILE A 288 -3.56 28.97 1.65
C ILE A 288 -3.12 27.55 1.33
N GLU A 289 -2.75 27.31 0.08
CA GLU A 289 -2.11 26.08 -0.37
C GLU A 289 -0.64 26.03 0.07
N GLY A 290 -0.09 24.82 0.27
CA GLY A 290 1.33 24.61 0.52
C GLY A 290 1.83 25.18 1.86
N VAL A 291 0.99 25.24 2.88
CA VAL A 291 1.40 25.50 4.25
C VAL A 291 1.87 24.15 4.85
N GLU A 292 3.08 24.10 5.33
CA GLU A 292 3.58 22.95 6.07
C GLU A 292 2.89 22.84 7.42
N VAL A 293 2.34 21.64 7.70
CA VAL A 293 1.69 21.30 8.96
C VAL A 293 2.56 20.27 9.69
N GLU A 294 3.46 20.76 10.51
CA GLU A 294 4.36 19.94 11.30
C GLU A 294 3.74 19.60 12.66
N ILE A 295 3.89 18.34 13.06
CA ILE A 295 3.61 17.86 14.40
C ILE A 295 4.94 17.41 14.98
N ALA A 296 5.45 18.11 15.98
CA ALA A 296 6.82 17.95 16.47
C ALA A 296 7.11 16.50 16.93
N GLN A 297 6.13 15.83 17.56
CA GLN A 297 6.25 14.46 18.04
C GLN A 297 6.17 13.39 16.93
N MET A 298 5.78 13.80 15.72
CA MET A 298 5.53 12.91 14.57
C MET A 298 6.31 13.40 13.33
N SER A 299 7.44 14.05 13.53
CA SER A 299 8.31 14.56 12.46
C SER A 299 9.55 13.70 12.29
N GLY A 300 10.15 13.75 11.12
CA GLY A 300 11.40 13.06 10.82
C GLY A 300 11.97 13.44 9.47
N GLY A 301 13.28 13.56 9.39
CA GLY A 301 14.00 14.06 8.19
C GLY A 301 13.86 13.19 6.93
N VAL A 302 13.21 12.01 7.03
CA VAL A 302 12.92 11.13 5.90
C VAL A 302 11.54 11.46 5.28
N LEU A 303 10.69 12.17 6.02
CA LEU A 303 9.35 12.52 5.58
C LEU A 303 9.40 13.78 4.72
N ALA A 304 8.71 13.75 3.58
CA ALA A 304 8.37 14.99 2.88
C ALA A 304 7.44 15.84 3.75
N PRO A 305 7.52 17.17 3.67
CA PRO A 305 6.61 18.07 4.38
C PRO A 305 5.15 17.74 4.10
N ARG A 306 4.32 17.74 5.13
CA ARG A 306 2.87 17.59 5.00
C ARG A 306 2.26 18.95 4.74
N LEU A 307 1.78 19.16 3.52
CA LEU A 307 1.34 20.47 3.06
C LEU A 307 -0.18 20.54 3.01
N THR A 308 -0.72 21.75 3.15
CA THR A 308 -2.13 22.01 2.82
C THR A 308 -2.35 21.96 1.33
N ASN A 309 -3.48 21.41 0.90
CA ASN A 309 -3.87 21.34 -0.50
C ASN A 309 -4.38 22.72 -1.04
N LYS A 310 -4.78 22.77 -2.32
CA LYS A 310 -5.30 23.98 -2.98
C LYS A 310 -6.49 24.65 -2.29
N PHE A 311 -7.18 23.93 -1.40
CA PHE A 311 -8.28 24.46 -0.58
C PHE A 311 -7.82 24.84 0.84
N GLY A 312 -6.51 24.88 1.10
CA GLY A 312 -5.94 25.12 2.41
C GLY A 312 -6.17 23.98 3.42
N ARG A 313 -6.68 22.85 2.98
CA ARG A 313 -7.06 21.74 3.88
C ARG A 313 -5.85 20.90 4.27
N TYR A 314 -5.86 20.48 5.51
CA TYR A 314 -4.94 19.46 6.04
C TYR A 314 -5.68 18.42 6.85
N HIS A 315 -5.13 17.22 6.95
CA HIS A 315 -5.64 16.14 7.77
C HIS A 315 -4.46 15.28 8.27
N ARG A 316 -4.36 15.11 9.59
CA ARG A 316 -3.33 14.27 10.22
C ARG A 316 -4.00 13.31 11.20
N LEU A 317 -3.64 12.04 11.13
CA LEU A 317 -4.02 11.03 12.12
C LEU A 317 -3.12 11.18 13.34
N LEU A 318 -3.70 11.01 14.51
CA LEU A 318 -3.02 11.16 15.81
C LEU A 318 -3.28 9.91 16.66
N TYR A 319 -2.53 9.78 17.73
CA TYR A 319 -2.83 8.89 18.86
C TYR A 319 -3.24 9.74 20.08
N TYR A 320 -3.63 9.11 21.18
CA TYR A 320 -4.04 9.84 22.38
C TYR A 320 -2.83 10.44 23.09
N ASP A 321 -2.59 11.73 22.88
CA ASP A 321 -1.52 12.51 23.54
C ASP A 321 -1.77 14.02 23.34
N SER A 322 -0.83 14.82 23.81
CA SER A 322 -0.73 16.25 23.52
C SER A 322 0.33 16.50 22.47
N PHE A 323 0.04 17.39 21.53
CA PHE A 323 0.90 17.63 20.37
C PHE A 323 1.21 19.11 20.20
N ASP A 324 2.44 19.40 19.78
CA ASP A 324 2.86 20.73 19.36
C ASP A 324 2.75 20.83 17.84
N LEU A 325 1.87 21.70 17.37
CA LEU A 325 1.66 21.95 15.95
C LEU A 325 2.34 23.23 15.52
N LYS A 326 3.00 23.16 14.38
CA LYS A 326 3.56 24.32 13.70
C LYS A 326 3.01 24.43 12.29
N PHE A 327 2.57 25.62 11.91
CA PHE A 327 2.16 25.96 10.55
C PHE A 327 3.17 26.95 10.00
N SER A 328 3.79 26.63 8.86
CA SER A 328 4.80 27.50 8.26
C SER A 328 4.68 27.55 6.74
N LYS A 329 4.92 28.74 6.17
CA LYS A 329 5.00 28.95 4.73
C LYS A 329 5.83 30.19 4.43
N HIS A 330 6.69 30.12 3.42
CA HIS A 330 7.47 31.27 2.99
C HIS A 330 6.55 32.46 2.65
N GLY A 331 6.85 33.63 3.21
CA GLY A 331 6.06 34.85 3.07
C GLY A 331 4.98 35.05 4.13
N TYR A 332 4.84 34.13 5.07
CA TYR A 332 3.91 34.20 6.20
C TYR A 332 4.66 34.06 7.53
N TYR A 333 4.05 34.53 8.61
CA TYR A 333 4.54 34.24 9.97
C TYR A 333 4.18 32.82 10.40
N ASP A 334 5.09 32.15 11.06
CA ASP A 334 4.82 30.85 11.64
C ASP A 334 3.75 30.97 12.74
N SER A 335 2.87 29.98 12.80
CA SER A 335 1.83 29.86 13.83
C SER A 335 2.01 28.56 14.62
N TYR A 336 1.80 28.63 15.92
CA TYR A 336 2.03 27.50 16.85
C TYR A 336 0.78 27.26 17.70
N TYR A 337 0.46 26.00 17.94
CA TYR A 337 -0.69 25.56 18.72
C TYR A 337 -0.35 24.39 19.61
#